data_63d0eefaeacee8baaf5f1d523b31d0db
#
_entry.id   63d0eefaeacee8baaf5f1d523b31d0db
#
_cell.length_a   1.000
_cell.length_b   1.000
_cell.length_c   1.000
_cell.angle_alpha   90.00
_cell.angle_beta   90.00
_cell.angle_gamma   90.00
#
_symmetry.space_group_name_H-M   'P 1'
#
loop_
_entity.id
_entity.type
_entity.pdbx_description
1 polymer ?
#
loop_
_entity_poly.entity_id
_entity_poly.type
_entity_poly.pdbx_seq_one_letter_code
_entity_poly.pdbx_strand_id
1 'polypeptide(L)'
;MDSDYTIQNLIESVITLPDIISCLVGMLISLVAYKFEFLGKKAWFGNSCSVWTLIMCIMAAIVLLAFKLFWWLPCILLIPIAVLGVRYCWLEHRKKKVLKYRGLLDYDKKRYDYYVWLSKRELFRWEVKKYLLPAMNILFEIGSIKKLDDELEQLSDYKDWYKWKRLKSYVHWNRHEYQEVIDLMAPYIDGGKLSGTELTRVTINVYGAYRNLEDREGIEIYAKKLESILFDQKIMMVELFDDLMYYYDERGEKDKIERLAAVIKGLKFSDYSQLLDVYDVLYMHNRRHDDVKANRELLDFMVSQNSMMTEEERKKIFEVRLLKLYFENDYGWRDYSIKLFENANTYLNYSSRVAFEYLRAVNQIVQQCHMHNMSAGKGIIQLYDVILERIDGYVQDFDRELLELPDDFLYRKKEMLMMKEEYRKARVNFKLEYHGYLKGLSDNLHKVISLCQRVGDEREKLHFLVVLADEIVAFDDDMARFRRMGNKTEEEEKALGELSDEEMLLAKKDAIECVQEINQTLKRHDYNRTLAYYIFYAAYLNMKLEDRIMAKEMLARYHATGVDIRHFTLAVQELYKYVGKELRN
;
A
#
# COMPACT_ATOMS: atom_id res chain seq x y z
N MET A 1 -9.16 39.57 77.40
CA MET A 1 -8.78 38.60 76.35
C MET A 1 -9.58 38.99 75.09
N ASP A 2 -8.99 39.88 74.34
CA ASP A 2 -9.64 40.50 73.18
C ASP A 2 -9.39 39.67 71.95
N SER A 3 -10.44 39.15 71.44
CA SER A 3 -10.43 38.42 70.11
C SER A 3 -11.14 39.21 69.03
N ASP A 4 -10.65 40.42 68.82
CA ASP A 4 -11.03 41.16 67.60
C ASP A 4 -10.01 40.91 66.47
N TYR A 5 -9.87 39.67 66.09
CA TYR A 5 -9.32 39.37 64.76
C TYR A 5 -10.46 39.50 63.77
N THR A 6 -10.70 40.71 63.29
CA THR A 6 -11.60 40.94 62.18
C THR A 6 -11.04 40.23 60.93
N ILE A 7 -11.92 39.64 60.16
CA ILE A 7 -11.62 38.98 58.86
C ILE A 7 -10.77 39.92 57.99
N GLN A 8 -10.90 41.22 58.15
CA GLN A 8 -10.16 42.24 57.40
C GLN A 8 -8.67 42.30 57.80
N ASN A 9 -8.33 42.15 59.05
CA ASN A 9 -6.94 42.04 59.53
C ASN A 9 -6.30 40.70 59.16
N LEU A 10 -7.13 39.71 59.02
CA LEU A 10 -6.73 38.40 58.44
C LEU A 10 -6.40 38.52 56.94
N ILE A 11 -7.11 39.37 56.18
CA ILE A 11 -6.89 39.59 54.72
C ILE A 11 -5.64 40.43 54.47
N GLU A 12 -5.37 41.46 55.25
CA GLU A 12 -4.24 42.39 55.05
C GLU A 12 -2.88 41.83 55.51
N SER A 13 -2.86 40.88 56.44
CA SER A 13 -1.60 40.35 56.97
C SER A 13 -0.94 39.22 56.16
N VAL A 14 -1.56 38.73 55.13
CA VAL A 14 -1.10 37.47 54.53
C VAL A 14 -1.06 37.44 52.98
N ILE A 15 -1.53 38.42 52.26
CA ILE A 15 -1.33 38.48 50.80
C ILE A 15 -0.16 39.44 50.53
N THR A 16 1.03 38.88 50.36
CA THR A 16 2.17 39.67 49.91
C THR A 16 2.21 39.76 48.38
N LEU A 17 2.79 40.84 47.85
CA LEU A 17 2.97 41.05 46.43
C LEU A 17 3.63 39.84 45.73
N PRO A 18 4.64 39.17 46.29
CA PRO A 18 5.23 37.95 45.78
C PRO A 18 4.24 36.81 45.54
N ASP A 19 3.23 36.75 46.36
CA ASP A 19 2.24 35.67 46.34
C ASP A 19 1.24 35.85 45.18
N ILE A 20 0.84 37.09 44.94
CA ILE A 20 0.01 37.44 43.77
C ILE A 20 0.80 37.17 42.50
N ILE A 21 2.09 37.53 42.49
CA ILE A 21 2.98 37.27 41.35
C ILE A 21 3.13 35.77 41.11
N SER A 22 3.33 34.95 42.14
CA SER A 22 3.43 33.49 42.03
C SER A 22 2.15 32.87 41.49
N CYS A 23 0.99 33.36 41.93
CA CYS A 23 -0.31 32.92 41.43
C CYS A 23 -0.49 33.26 39.91
N LEU A 24 -0.16 34.50 39.55
CA LEU A 24 -0.23 34.96 38.15
C LEU A 24 0.76 34.21 37.25
N VAL A 25 1.97 33.94 37.71
CA VAL A 25 2.97 33.17 37.01
C VAL A 25 2.49 31.73 36.79
N GLY A 26 1.92 31.10 37.84
CA GLY A 26 1.36 29.75 37.72
C GLY A 26 0.18 29.68 36.73
N MET A 27 -0.72 30.68 36.76
CA MET A 27 -1.80 30.80 35.78
C MET A 27 -1.25 31.01 34.36
N LEU A 28 -0.23 31.85 34.20
CA LEU A 28 0.42 32.09 32.90
C LEU A 28 1.09 30.83 32.35
N ILE A 29 1.81 30.09 33.18
CA ILE A 29 2.43 28.82 32.81
C ILE A 29 1.36 27.83 32.36
N SER A 30 0.25 27.70 33.07
CA SER A 30 -0.86 26.82 32.74
C SER A 30 -1.55 27.23 31.44
N LEU A 31 -1.74 28.54 31.22
CA LEU A 31 -2.27 29.11 29.97
C LEU A 31 -1.34 28.90 28.76
N VAL A 32 -0.04 29.09 29.00
CA VAL A 32 0.98 28.83 27.97
C VAL A 32 1.00 27.35 27.59
N ALA A 33 0.99 26.45 28.58
CA ALA A 33 0.91 25.02 28.36
C ALA A 33 -0.35 24.62 27.57
N TYR A 34 -1.51 25.17 27.95
CA TYR A 34 -2.76 24.97 27.20
C TYR A 34 -2.69 25.50 25.77
N LYS A 35 -2.12 26.68 25.54
CA LYS A 35 -1.97 27.28 24.23
C LYS A 35 -1.00 26.49 23.33
N PHE A 36 0.07 25.94 23.88
CA PHE A 36 0.99 25.06 23.16
C PHE A 36 0.30 23.78 22.70
N GLU A 37 -0.59 23.23 23.49
CA GLU A 37 -1.40 22.07 23.13
C GLU A 37 -2.40 22.39 22.03
N PHE A 38 -3.08 23.53 22.12
CA PHE A 38 -4.05 24.01 21.13
C PHE A 38 -3.41 24.26 19.75
N LEU A 39 -2.13 24.69 19.70
CA LEU A 39 -1.40 24.93 18.46
C LEU A 39 -0.87 23.68 17.79
N GLY A 40 -1.12 22.48 18.34
CA GLY A 40 -0.73 21.20 17.71
C GLY A 40 0.77 20.93 17.64
N LYS A 41 1.57 21.75 18.28
CA LYS A 41 3.01 21.49 18.46
C LYS A 41 3.17 20.50 19.60
N LYS A 42 3.81 19.36 19.36
CA LYS A 42 4.07 18.23 20.27
C LYS A 42 3.62 18.54 21.70
N ALA A 43 2.37 18.16 22.02
CA ALA A 43 1.76 18.51 23.28
C ALA A 43 2.56 17.92 24.45
N TRP A 44 3.20 18.78 25.19
CA TRP A 44 3.81 18.42 26.48
C TRP A 44 2.73 18.02 27.47
N PHE A 45 1.55 18.61 27.32
CA PHE A 45 0.43 18.48 28.21
C PHE A 45 -0.78 18.03 27.40
N GLY A 46 -1.15 16.82 27.49
CA GLY A 46 -2.20 16.30 26.63
C GLY A 46 -3.63 16.64 27.10
N ASN A 47 -4.41 17.22 26.24
CA ASN A 47 -5.87 17.14 26.06
C ASN A 47 -6.80 17.82 27.09
N SER A 48 -8.11 17.53 26.94
CA SER A 48 -9.21 18.04 27.79
C SER A 48 -9.00 17.90 29.28
N CYS A 49 -8.19 16.93 29.73
CA CYS A 49 -7.79 16.85 31.12
C CYS A 49 -6.98 18.06 31.57
N SER A 50 -6.16 18.68 30.71
CA SER A 50 -5.40 19.88 31.01
C SER A 50 -6.31 21.10 31.18
N VAL A 51 -7.37 21.20 30.37
CA VAL A 51 -8.37 22.28 30.52
C VAL A 51 -9.12 22.18 31.83
N TRP A 52 -9.60 20.98 32.17
CA TRP A 52 -10.28 20.77 33.46
C TRP A 52 -9.34 20.98 34.62
N THR A 53 -8.10 20.53 34.54
CA THR A 53 -7.08 20.74 35.55
C THR A 53 -6.78 22.23 35.69
N LEU A 54 -6.69 22.97 34.57
CA LEU A 54 -6.51 24.43 34.60
C LEU A 54 -7.70 25.13 35.29
N ILE A 55 -8.94 24.78 34.95
CA ILE A 55 -10.15 25.32 35.56
C ILE A 55 -10.15 25.04 37.08
N MET A 56 -9.90 23.78 37.44
CA MET A 56 -9.84 23.38 38.85
C MET A 56 -8.75 24.12 39.61
N CYS A 57 -7.61 24.39 39.00
CA CYS A 57 -6.54 25.15 39.62
C CYS A 57 -6.85 26.63 39.79
N ILE A 58 -7.51 27.24 38.77
CA ILE A 58 -7.99 28.60 38.85
C ILE A 58 -9.01 28.72 40.00
N MET A 59 -9.97 27.82 40.08
CA MET A 59 -10.97 27.79 41.16
C MET A 59 -10.34 27.56 42.52
N ALA A 60 -9.41 26.62 42.64
CA ALA A 60 -8.70 26.38 43.89
C ALA A 60 -7.82 27.57 44.32
N ALA A 61 -7.15 28.25 43.38
CA ALA A 61 -6.38 29.45 43.64
C ALA A 61 -7.27 30.61 44.14
N ILE A 62 -8.46 30.79 43.52
CA ILE A 62 -9.43 31.78 43.97
C ILE A 62 -9.90 31.47 45.41
N VAL A 63 -10.25 30.22 45.68
CA VAL A 63 -10.71 29.78 47.02
C VAL A 63 -9.60 29.98 48.07
N LEU A 64 -8.36 29.63 47.74
CA LEU A 64 -7.23 29.80 48.67
C LEU A 64 -6.85 31.25 48.90
N LEU A 65 -6.93 32.10 47.87
CA LEU A 65 -6.79 33.54 48.01
C LEU A 65 -7.86 34.10 48.95
N ALA A 66 -9.10 33.64 48.83
CA ALA A 66 -10.22 34.08 49.68
C ALA A 66 -10.04 33.64 51.14
N PHE A 67 -9.43 32.46 51.41
CA PHE A 67 -9.28 31.90 52.74
C PHE A 67 -7.87 32.06 53.35
N LYS A 68 -6.95 32.77 52.72
CA LYS A 68 -5.56 32.99 53.19
C LYS A 68 -4.73 31.72 53.49
N LEU A 69 -5.07 30.60 52.86
CA LEU A 69 -4.28 29.36 52.93
C LEU A 69 -3.08 29.43 51.99
N PHE A 70 -2.30 30.47 52.12
CA PHE A 70 -1.38 31.02 51.14
C PHE A 70 -0.19 30.10 50.82
N TRP A 71 0.37 29.46 51.82
CA TRP A 71 1.53 28.58 51.68
C TRP A 71 1.21 27.26 50.93
N TRP A 72 -0.07 26.90 50.74
CA TRP A 72 -0.50 25.78 49.95
C TRP A 72 -0.61 26.11 48.43
N LEU A 73 -0.57 27.37 48.07
CA LEU A 73 -0.74 27.82 46.69
C LEU A 73 0.30 27.22 45.73
N PRO A 74 1.61 27.19 46.05
CA PRO A 74 2.61 26.51 45.24
C PRO A 74 2.31 25.02 45.06
N CYS A 75 1.84 24.34 46.12
CA CYS A 75 1.48 22.92 46.06
C CYS A 75 0.30 22.67 45.10
N ILE A 76 -0.73 23.52 45.14
CA ILE A 76 -1.90 23.42 44.25
C ILE A 76 -1.52 23.72 42.81
N LEU A 77 -0.62 24.67 42.55
CA LEU A 77 -0.12 24.96 41.21
C LEU A 77 0.78 23.85 40.68
N LEU A 78 1.45 23.08 41.55
CA LEU A 78 2.24 21.91 41.17
C LEU A 78 1.37 20.67 40.85
N ILE A 79 0.15 20.57 41.44
CA ILE A 79 -0.75 19.43 41.16
C ILE A 79 -1.05 19.25 39.67
N PRO A 80 -1.46 20.30 38.90
CA PRO A 80 -1.68 20.16 37.48
C PRO A 80 -0.41 19.71 36.75
N ILE A 81 0.73 20.29 37.07
CA ILE A 81 2.01 19.94 36.47
C ILE A 81 2.33 18.47 36.74
N ALA A 82 2.14 18.02 37.99
CA ALA A 82 2.34 16.63 38.35
C ALA A 82 1.36 15.68 37.63
N VAL A 83 0.07 16.02 37.62
CA VAL A 83 -0.96 15.23 36.91
C VAL A 83 -0.67 15.17 35.42
N LEU A 84 -0.32 16.29 34.80
CA LEU A 84 0.03 16.35 33.39
C LEU A 84 1.34 15.59 33.10
N GLY A 85 2.32 15.70 33.99
CA GLY A 85 3.57 14.95 33.89
C GLY A 85 3.34 13.43 33.99
N VAL A 86 2.56 12.98 34.99
CA VAL A 86 2.19 11.57 35.13
C VAL A 86 1.41 11.08 33.90
N ARG A 87 0.44 11.86 33.41
CA ARG A 87 -0.30 11.54 32.21
C ARG A 87 0.63 11.46 30.99
N TYR A 88 1.52 12.44 30.83
CA TYR A 88 2.50 12.43 29.73
C TYR A 88 3.39 11.17 29.78
N CYS A 89 3.97 10.88 30.94
CA CYS A 89 4.80 9.69 31.13
C CYS A 89 4.03 8.40 30.83
N TRP A 90 2.77 8.33 31.23
CA TRP A 90 1.91 7.19 31.00
C TRP A 90 1.55 7.04 29.50
N LEU A 91 1.22 8.14 28.80
CA LEU A 91 0.97 8.14 27.37
C LEU A 91 2.23 7.76 26.58
N GLU A 92 3.38 8.33 26.92
CA GLU A 92 4.66 7.97 26.30
C GLU A 92 5.06 6.51 26.58
N HIS A 93 4.82 6.02 27.79
CA HIS A 93 5.03 4.60 28.10
C HIS A 93 4.15 3.69 27.24
N ARG A 94 2.86 4.02 27.11
CA ARG A 94 1.95 3.27 26.23
C ARG A 94 2.35 3.36 24.77
N LYS A 95 2.73 4.54 24.29
CA LYS A 95 3.24 4.73 22.93
C LYS A 95 4.49 3.89 22.67
N LYS A 96 5.45 3.92 23.61
CA LYS A 96 6.65 3.06 23.54
C LYS A 96 6.29 1.57 23.52
N LYS A 97 5.28 1.17 24.30
CA LYS A 97 4.78 -0.21 24.28
C LYS A 97 4.21 -0.59 22.92
N VAL A 98 3.44 0.29 22.28
CA VAL A 98 2.94 0.07 20.90
C VAL A 98 4.09 0.05 19.89
N LEU A 99 5.07 0.95 20.01
CA LEU A 99 6.24 1.02 19.14
C LEU A 99 7.14 -0.22 19.22
N LYS A 100 7.15 -0.97 20.32
CA LYS A 100 7.87 -2.25 20.43
C LYS A 100 7.36 -3.32 19.46
N TYR A 101 6.12 -3.18 18.99
CA TYR A 101 5.53 -4.07 18.00
C TYR A 101 5.82 -3.63 16.55
N ARG A 102 6.60 -2.55 16.35
CA ARG A 102 6.98 -2.10 15.02
C ARG A 102 7.76 -3.20 14.31
N GLY A 103 7.28 -3.56 13.11
CA GLY A 103 7.80 -4.69 12.35
C GLY A 103 7.14 -6.04 12.64
N LEU A 104 6.28 -6.13 13.66
CA LEU A 104 5.42 -7.27 13.88
C LEU A 104 4.10 -7.11 13.11
N LEU A 105 3.51 -8.23 12.74
CA LEU A 105 2.29 -8.28 11.92
C LEU A 105 1.09 -7.55 12.54
N ASP A 106 0.96 -7.59 13.86
CA ASP A 106 -0.15 -6.96 14.58
C ASP A 106 0.09 -5.48 14.95
N TYR A 107 1.19 -4.89 14.46
CA TYR A 107 1.56 -3.51 14.80
C TYR A 107 0.46 -2.50 14.45
N ASP A 108 -0.10 -2.59 13.26
CA ASP A 108 -1.12 -1.64 12.80
C ASP A 108 -2.43 -1.81 13.56
N LYS A 109 -2.82 -3.05 13.91
CA LYS A 109 -3.94 -3.29 14.81
C LYS A 109 -3.73 -2.63 16.17
N LYS A 110 -2.55 -2.81 16.78
CA LYS A 110 -2.22 -2.20 18.06
C LYS A 110 -2.17 -0.66 17.99
N ARG A 111 -1.71 -0.10 16.86
CA ARG A 111 -1.80 1.35 16.60
C ARG A 111 -3.25 1.82 16.52
N TYR A 112 -4.07 1.14 15.74
CA TYR A 112 -5.49 1.45 15.61
C TYR A 112 -6.20 1.39 16.97
N ASP A 113 -6.09 0.28 17.69
CA ASP A 113 -6.69 0.09 19.01
C ASP A 113 -6.23 1.16 20.01
N TYR A 114 -4.96 1.57 19.94
CA TYR A 114 -4.41 2.62 20.79
C TYR A 114 -5.06 3.98 20.49
N TYR A 115 -5.22 4.37 19.22
CA TYR A 115 -5.86 5.62 18.85
C TYR A 115 -7.37 5.62 19.18
N VAL A 116 -8.08 4.53 18.93
CA VAL A 116 -9.48 4.37 19.32
C VAL A 116 -9.63 4.43 20.86
N TRP A 117 -8.72 3.80 21.59
CA TRP A 117 -8.70 3.85 23.04
C TRP A 117 -8.45 5.27 23.57
N LEU A 118 -7.56 6.05 22.93
CA LEU A 118 -7.34 7.46 23.24
C LEU A 118 -8.59 8.30 22.98
N SER A 119 -9.25 8.11 21.83
CA SER A 119 -10.43 8.87 21.44
C SER A 119 -11.58 8.72 22.44
N LYS A 120 -11.78 7.51 22.97
CA LYS A 120 -12.82 7.22 23.97
C LYS A 120 -12.59 7.87 25.35
N ARG A 121 -11.41 8.43 25.58
CA ARG A 121 -11.04 9.08 26.86
C ARG A 121 -11.01 10.60 26.80
N GLU A 122 -11.27 11.15 25.63
CA GLU A 122 -11.36 12.59 25.49
C GLU A 122 -12.74 13.10 25.91
N LEU A 123 -12.72 14.18 26.70
CA LEU A 123 -13.94 14.79 27.23
C LEU A 123 -14.61 15.73 26.21
N PHE A 124 -13.82 16.33 25.34
CA PHE A 124 -14.31 17.28 24.36
C PHE A 124 -14.37 16.67 22.97
N ARG A 125 -15.55 16.75 22.33
CA ARG A 125 -15.80 16.19 20.99
C ARG A 125 -14.83 16.69 19.93
N TRP A 126 -14.39 17.95 20.03
CA TRP A 126 -13.43 18.54 19.08
C TRP A 126 -11.99 17.98 19.23
N GLU A 127 -11.62 17.40 20.37
CA GLU A 127 -10.33 16.76 20.59
C GLU A 127 -10.30 15.29 20.16
N VAL A 128 -11.46 14.62 20.19
CA VAL A 128 -11.61 13.22 19.76
C VAL A 128 -11.04 13.01 18.37
N LYS A 129 -11.20 13.99 17.47
CA LYS A 129 -10.69 13.96 16.11
C LYS A 129 -9.17 13.83 16.00
N LYS A 130 -8.39 14.30 16.98
CA LYS A 130 -6.93 14.13 16.97
C LYS A 130 -6.51 12.67 16.93
N TYR A 131 -7.36 11.78 17.42
CA TYR A 131 -7.09 10.35 17.51
C TYR A 131 -7.89 9.54 16.52
N LEU A 132 -9.13 9.90 16.25
CA LEU A 132 -9.95 9.16 15.27
C LEU A 132 -9.39 9.27 13.86
N LEU A 133 -8.94 10.45 13.42
CA LEU A 133 -8.38 10.59 12.08
C LEU A 133 -7.09 9.77 11.85
N PRO A 134 -6.10 9.73 12.77
CA PRO A 134 -5.01 8.77 12.67
C PRO A 134 -5.48 7.31 12.66
N ALA A 135 -6.52 6.96 13.44
CA ALA A 135 -7.10 5.61 13.40
C ALA A 135 -7.70 5.30 12.02
N MET A 136 -8.45 6.23 11.44
CA MET A 136 -9.01 6.10 10.09
C MET A 136 -7.92 5.96 9.02
N ASN A 137 -6.82 6.72 9.13
CA ASN A 137 -5.68 6.56 8.22
C ASN A 137 -5.09 5.14 8.30
N ILE A 138 -5.05 4.54 9.50
CA ILE A 138 -4.57 3.16 9.64
C ILE A 138 -5.51 2.19 8.92
N LEU A 139 -6.84 2.37 9.03
CA LEU A 139 -7.80 1.53 8.30
C LEU A 139 -7.58 1.62 6.79
N PHE A 140 -7.27 2.81 6.28
CA PHE A 140 -6.90 2.99 4.88
C PHE A 140 -5.58 2.27 4.54
N GLU A 141 -4.54 2.45 5.36
CA GLU A 141 -3.21 1.82 5.16
C GLU A 141 -3.27 0.29 5.12
N ILE A 142 -4.17 -0.33 5.89
CA ILE A 142 -4.34 -1.80 5.93
C ILE A 142 -5.37 -2.34 4.93
N GLY A 143 -6.04 -1.46 4.17
CA GLY A 143 -7.03 -1.84 3.16
C GLY A 143 -8.44 -2.15 3.70
N SER A 144 -8.76 -1.75 4.93
CA SER A 144 -10.08 -1.93 5.55
C SER A 144 -11.10 -0.89 5.07
N ILE A 145 -11.37 -0.83 3.77
CA ILE A 145 -12.16 0.25 3.14
C ILE A 145 -13.60 0.30 3.65
N LYS A 146 -14.25 -0.85 3.80
CA LYS A 146 -15.63 -0.92 4.32
C LYS A 146 -15.71 -0.39 5.75
N LYS A 147 -14.80 -0.83 6.63
CA LYS A 147 -14.75 -0.35 8.02
C LYS A 147 -14.41 1.14 8.10
N LEU A 148 -13.51 1.61 7.21
CA LEU A 148 -13.21 3.03 7.08
C LEU A 148 -14.47 3.83 6.74
N ASP A 149 -15.27 3.36 5.79
CA ASP A 149 -16.51 4.02 5.40
C ASP A 149 -17.54 4.04 6.54
N ASP A 150 -17.76 2.90 7.19
CA ASP A 150 -18.68 2.79 8.33
C ASP A 150 -18.28 3.76 9.49
N GLU A 151 -16.99 3.89 9.77
CA GLU A 151 -16.48 4.81 10.79
C GLU A 151 -16.59 6.29 10.34
N LEU A 152 -16.39 6.58 9.06
CA LEU A 152 -16.58 7.94 8.51
C LEU A 152 -18.03 8.37 8.56
N GLU A 153 -18.98 7.47 8.30
CA GLU A 153 -20.42 7.77 8.44
C GLU A 153 -20.79 8.11 9.88
N GLN A 154 -20.22 7.42 10.87
CA GLN A 154 -20.40 7.78 12.28
C GLN A 154 -19.80 9.15 12.63
N LEU A 155 -18.84 9.62 11.84
CA LEU A 155 -18.20 10.93 11.96
C LEU A 155 -18.79 11.98 11.01
N SER A 156 -20.04 11.82 10.56
CA SER A 156 -20.71 12.73 9.63
C SER A 156 -20.79 14.18 10.07
N ASP A 157 -20.76 14.46 11.39
CA ASP A 157 -20.64 15.82 11.93
C ASP A 157 -19.35 16.55 11.51
N TYR A 158 -18.36 15.81 11.00
CA TYR A 158 -17.07 16.34 10.57
C TYR A 158 -16.92 16.37 9.03
N LYS A 159 -18.01 16.14 8.28
CA LYS A 159 -18.01 16.08 6.81
C LYS A 159 -17.41 17.31 6.11
N ASP A 160 -17.43 18.47 6.77
CA ASP A 160 -16.85 19.70 6.21
C ASP A 160 -15.33 19.79 6.38
N TRP A 161 -14.74 18.87 7.07
CA TRP A 161 -13.31 18.85 7.26
C TRP A 161 -12.59 18.25 6.07
N TYR A 162 -11.51 18.91 5.68
CA TYR A 162 -10.62 18.43 4.64
C TYR A 162 -10.17 16.98 4.84
N LYS A 163 -9.70 16.63 6.06
CA LYS A 163 -9.21 15.26 6.33
C LYS A 163 -10.31 14.21 6.23
N TRP A 164 -11.54 14.53 6.66
CA TRP A 164 -12.68 13.65 6.48
C TRP A 164 -12.98 13.46 4.99
N LYS A 165 -13.07 14.57 4.24
CA LYS A 165 -13.31 14.53 2.79
C LYS A 165 -12.23 13.77 2.03
N ARG A 166 -10.97 13.95 2.42
CA ARG A 166 -9.86 13.19 1.85
C ARG A 166 -10.01 11.69 2.07
N LEU A 167 -10.30 11.24 3.28
CA LEU A 167 -10.52 9.82 3.57
C LEU A 167 -11.77 9.28 2.85
N LYS A 168 -12.84 10.07 2.78
CA LYS A 168 -14.05 9.69 2.03
C LYS A 168 -13.77 9.62 0.52
N SER A 169 -12.94 10.50 -0.02
CA SER A 169 -12.54 10.43 -1.44
C SER A 169 -11.77 9.13 -1.75
N TYR A 170 -10.99 8.58 -0.82
CA TYR A 170 -10.36 7.27 -1.00
C TYR A 170 -11.39 6.12 -1.01
N VAL A 171 -12.44 6.22 -0.20
CA VAL A 171 -13.55 5.24 -0.25
C VAL A 171 -14.24 5.29 -1.62
N HIS A 172 -14.57 6.49 -2.11
CA HIS A 172 -15.16 6.67 -3.44
C HIS A 172 -14.22 6.19 -4.55
N TRP A 173 -12.92 6.45 -4.43
CA TRP A 173 -11.92 5.93 -5.38
C TRP A 173 -11.97 4.40 -5.49
N ASN A 174 -12.02 3.70 -4.37
CA ASN A 174 -12.09 2.25 -4.36
C ASN A 174 -13.42 1.68 -4.89
N ARG A 175 -14.47 2.50 -4.90
CA ARG A 175 -15.78 2.16 -5.50
C ARG A 175 -15.91 2.59 -6.94
N HIS A 176 -14.87 3.17 -7.55
CA HIS A 176 -14.89 3.74 -8.90
C HIS A 176 -15.88 4.92 -9.07
N GLU A 177 -16.23 5.58 -7.99
CA GLU A 177 -17.11 6.76 -7.94
C GLU A 177 -16.24 8.03 -8.15
N TYR A 178 -15.68 8.19 -9.36
CA TYR A 178 -14.65 9.20 -9.63
C TYR A 178 -15.18 10.64 -9.61
N GLN A 179 -16.44 10.83 -9.96
CA GLN A 179 -17.05 12.17 -9.89
C GLN A 179 -17.08 12.67 -8.45
N GLU A 180 -17.45 11.82 -7.50
CA GLU A 180 -17.46 12.16 -6.07
C GLU A 180 -16.06 12.50 -5.55
N VAL A 181 -15.02 11.83 -6.09
CA VAL A 181 -13.62 12.17 -5.76
C VAL A 181 -13.30 13.60 -6.20
N ILE A 182 -13.68 13.97 -7.42
CA ILE A 182 -13.48 15.31 -7.96
C ILE A 182 -14.25 16.35 -7.14
N ASP A 183 -15.53 16.12 -6.90
CA ASP A 183 -16.41 17.04 -6.17
C ASP A 183 -15.92 17.31 -4.74
N LEU A 184 -15.36 16.29 -4.09
CA LEU A 184 -14.80 16.42 -2.75
C LEU A 184 -13.46 17.15 -2.72
N MET A 185 -12.58 16.93 -3.70
CA MET A 185 -11.17 17.32 -3.62
C MET A 185 -10.78 18.51 -4.49
N ALA A 186 -11.35 18.67 -5.69
CA ALA A 186 -11.01 19.75 -6.59
C ALA A 186 -11.16 21.16 -5.96
N PRO A 187 -12.21 21.46 -5.16
CA PRO A 187 -12.36 22.77 -4.52
C PRO A 187 -11.21 23.15 -3.57
N TYR A 188 -10.47 22.18 -3.04
CA TYR A 188 -9.31 22.46 -2.17
C TYR A 188 -8.06 22.79 -2.97
N ILE A 189 -7.90 22.20 -4.15
CA ILE A 189 -6.81 22.48 -5.08
C ILE A 189 -7.03 23.87 -5.70
N ASP A 190 -8.20 24.10 -6.27
CA ASP A 190 -8.56 25.31 -7.00
C ASP A 190 -8.64 26.54 -6.08
N GLY A 191 -9.04 26.35 -4.85
CA GLY A 191 -9.06 27.36 -3.82
C GLY A 191 -7.73 27.67 -3.16
N GLY A 192 -6.61 27.02 -3.59
CA GLY A 192 -5.27 27.25 -3.04
C GLY A 192 -5.14 26.89 -1.55
N LYS A 193 -5.97 25.99 -1.03
CA LYS A 193 -6.00 25.62 0.40
C LYS A 193 -4.99 24.57 0.78
N LEU A 194 -4.30 23.97 -0.20
CA LEU A 194 -3.34 22.91 -0.02
C LEU A 194 -1.93 23.36 -0.46
N SER A 195 -0.90 22.76 0.10
CA SER A 195 0.49 23.03 -0.26
C SER A 195 1.35 21.79 -0.10
N GLY A 196 2.53 21.82 -0.73
CA GLY A 196 3.53 20.76 -0.59
C GLY A 196 3.04 19.39 -1.06
N THR A 197 3.51 18.34 -0.39
CA THR A 197 3.19 16.95 -0.74
C THR A 197 1.69 16.62 -0.65
N GLU A 198 0.94 17.33 0.19
CA GLU A 198 -0.51 17.14 0.30
C GLU A 198 -1.22 17.65 -0.97
N LEU A 199 -0.85 18.84 -1.46
CA LEU A 199 -1.35 19.35 -2.74
C LEU A 199 -1.06 18.35 -3.87
N THR A 200 0.17 17.84 -3.93
CA THR A 200 0.59 16.90 -4.97
C THR A 200 -0.28 15.64 -4.96
N ARG A 201 -0.41 14.98 -3.81
CA ARG A 201 -1.21 13.74 -3.68
C ARG A 201 -2.67 13.94 -4.08
N VAL A 202 -3.27 15.05 -3.64
CA VAL A 202 -4.67 15.33 -3.97
C VAL A 202 -4.82 15.65 -5.45
N THR A 203 -3.86 16.40 -6.03
CA THR A 203 -3.88 16.72 -7.47
C THR A 203 -3.72 15.47 -8.33
N ILE A 204 -2.83 14.52 -7.94
CA ILE A 204 -2.70 13.22 -8.59
C ILE A 204 -4.02 12.44 -8.56
N ASN A 205 -4.67 12.37 -7.39
CA ASN A 205 -5.94 11.65 -7.27
C ASN A 205 -7.04 12.27 -8.14
N VAL A 206 -7.16 13.60 -8.17
CA VAL A 206 -8.16 14.29 -9.02
C VAL A 206 -7.82 14.13 -10.50
N TYR A 207 -6.55 14.24 -10.88
CA TYR A 207 -6.10 13.98 -12.25
C TYR A 207 -6.45 12.55 -12.68
N GLY A 208 -6.14 11.56 -11.82
CA GLY A 208 -6.51 10.17 -12.07
C GLY A 208 -8.01 9.94 -12.17
N ALA A 209 -8.84 10.68 -11.38
CA ALA A 209 -10.29 10.61 -11.48
C ALA A 209 -10.79 11.14 -12.84
N TYR A 210 -10.27 12.27 -13.31
CA TYR A 210 -10.59 12.79 -14.65
C TYR A 210 -10.14 11.83 -15.77
N ARG A 211 -8.99 11.19 -15.62
CA ARG A 211 -8.54 10.15 -16.58
C ARG A 211 -9.50 8.98 -16.63
N ASN A 212 -10.00 8.55 -15.49
CA ASN A 212 -10.96 7.45 -15.40
C ASN A 212 -12.33 7.78 -16.00
N LEU A 213 -12.73 9.04 -15.92
CA LEU A 213 -13.94 9.57 -16.56
C LEU A 213 -13.75 9.94 -18.04
N GLU A 214 -12.50 9.86 -18.56
CA GLU A 214 -12.14 10.29 -19.91
C GLU A 214 -12.46 11.77 -20.22
N ASP A 215 -12.55 12.59 -19.18
CA ASP A 215 -12.76 14.02 -19.31
C ASP A 215 -11.48 14.73 -19.76
N ARG A 216 -11.40 14.99 -21.08
CA ARG A 216 -10.23 15.60 -21.73
C ARG A 216 -9.88 16.99 -21.18
N GLU A 217 -10.89 17.80 -20.86
CA GLU A 217 -10.69 19.15 -20.32
C GLU A 217 -10.09 19.07 -18.91
N GLY A 218 -10.67 18.26 -18.04
CA GLY A 218 -10.18 18.02 -16.69
C GLY A 218 -8.77 17.44 -16.70
N ILE A 219 -8.48 16.47 -17.57
CA ILE A 219 -7.14 15.88 -17.74
C ILE A 219 -6.11 16.97 -18.08
N GLU A 220 -6.41 17.85 -19.05
CA GLU A 220 -5.49 18.90 -19.47
C GLU A 220 -5.23 19.93 -18.38
N ILE A 221 -6.29 20.38 -17.69
CA ILE A 221 -6.19 21.35 -16.60
C ILE A 221 -5.31 20.80 -15.47
N TYR A 222 -5.58 19.56 -15.04
CA TYR A 222 -4.87 18.97 -13.90
C TYR A 222 -3.48 18.47 -14.26
N ALA A 223 -3.21 18.04 -15.49
CA ALA A 223 -1.84 17.78 -15.96
C ALA A 223 -0.97 19.05 -15.90
N LYS A 224 -1.47 20.22 -16.32
CA LYS A 224 -0.75 21.50 -16.19
C LYS A 224 -0.47 21.86 -14.72
N LYS A 225 -1.40 21.56 -13.81
CA LYS A 225 -1.15 21.73 -12.36
C LYS A 225 -0.06 20.80 -11.85
N LEU A 226 -0.04 19.52 -12.28
CA LEU A 226 1.03 18.58 -11.97
C LEU A 226 2.38 19.04 -12.54
N GLU A 227 2.41 19.58 -13.78
CA GLU A 227 3.62 20.19 -14.36
C GLU A 227 4.15 21.34 -13.47
N SER A 228 3.26 22.26 -13.04
CA SER A 228 3.66 23.36 -12.15
C SER A 228 4.17 22.88 -10.80
N ILE A 229 3.53 21.87 -10.21
CA ILE A 229 3.98 21.26 -8.96
C ILE A 229 5.39 20.68 -9.13
N LEU A 230 5.67 19.99 -10.23
CA LEU A 230 6.97 19.38 -10.48
C LEU A 230 8.05 20.43 -10.79
N PHE A 231 7.81 21.29 -11.78
CA PHE A 231 8.85 22.15 -12.33
C PHE A 231 9.02 23.48 -11.59
N ASP A 232 7.92 24.05 -11.08
CA ASP A 232 7.95 25.35 -10.39
C ASP A 232 8.17 25.18 -8.89
N GLN A 233 7.41 24.25 -8.25
CA GLN A 233 7.50 24.01 -6.81
C GLN A 233 8.56 22.97 -6.43
N LYS A 234 9.10 22.22 -7.41
CA LYS A 234 10.15 21.20 -7.25
C LYS A 234 9.76 20.10 -6.24
N ILE A 235 8.49 19.72 -6.25
CA ILE A 235 8.00 18.61 -5.42
C ILE A 235 8.14 17.33 -6.22
N MET A 236 8.90 16.36 -5.67
CA MET A 236 9.24 15.10 -6.32
C MET A 236 8.47 13.97 -5.69
N MET A 237 7.64 13.28 -6.47
CA MET A 237 6.90 12.08 -6.09
C MET A 237 6.85 11.11 -7.27
N VAL A 238 6.91 9.81 -6.99
CA VAL A 238 6.96 8.76 -8.03
C VAL A 238 5.71 8.81 -8.90
N GLU A 239 4.55 8.85 -8.27
CA GLU A 239 3.26 8.87 -8.95
C GLU A 239 3.12 10.08 -9.88
N LEU A 240 3.72 11.21 -9.51
CA LEU A 240 3.74 12.42 -10.33
C LEU A 240 4.55 12.21 -11.62
N PHE A 241 5.68 11.51 -11.54
CA PHE A 241 6.50 11.20 -12.71
C PHE A 241 5.77 10.23 -13.65
N ASP A 242 5.13 9.19 -13.10
CA ASP A 242 4.39 8.19 -13.89
C ASP A 242 3.23 8.83 -14.64
N ASP A 243 2.40 9.62 -13.94
CA ASP A 243 1.26 10.31 -14.53
C ASP A 243 1.67 11.30 -15.64
N LEU A 244 2.73 12.09 -15.43
CA LEU A 244 3.22 13.04 -16.44
C LEU A 244 3.90 12.33 -17.60
N MET A 245 4.68 11.26 -17.36
CA MET A 245 5.29 10.46 -18.42
C MET A 245 4.23 9.87 -19.32
N TYR A 246 3.18 9.27 -18.73
CA TYR A 246 2.07 8.71 -19.47
C TYR A 246 1.33 9.79 -20.29
N TYR A 247 1.06 10.95 -19.68
CA TYR A 247 0.38 12.06 -20.36
C TYR A 247 1.15 12.59 -21.57
N TYR A 248 2.47 12.72 -21.45
CA TYR A 248 3.34 13.18 -22.55
C TYR A 248 3.47 12.12 -23.65
N ASP A 249 3.55 10.83 -23.27
CA ASP A 249 3.58 9.70 -24.21
C ASP A 249 2.32 9.67 -25.08
N GLU A 250 1.14 9.80 -24.48
CA GLU A 250 -0.12 9.82 -25.24
C GLU A 250 -0.21 10.98 -26.24
N ARG A 251 0.45 12.10 -25.96
CA ARG A 251 0.45 13.31 -26.79
C ARG A 251 1.65 13.36 -27.76
N GLY A 252 2.61 12.49 -27.60
CA GLY A 252 3.85 12.50 -28.39
C GLY A 252 4.75 13.69 -28.11
N GLU A 253 4.70 14.26 -26.90
CA GLU A 253 5.45 15.47 -26.49
C GLU A 253 6.90 15.13 -26.12
N LYS A 254 7.73 14.78 -27.10
CA LYS A 254 9.11 14.29 -26.92
C LYS A 254 9.99 15.20 -26.07
N ASP A 255 9.96 16.50 -26.30
CA ASP A 255 10.78 17.48 -25.56
C ASP A 255 10.45 17.45 -24.05
N LYS A 256 9.17 17.28 -23.70
CA LYS A 256 8.75 17.18 -22.30
C LYS A 256 9.14 15.84 -21.68
N ILE A 257 9.10 14.75 -22.45
CA ILE A 257 9.57 13.43 -22.02
C ILE A 257 11.06 13.49 -21.71
N GLU A 258 11.88 14.07 -22.61
CA GLU A 258 13.33 14.24 -22.40
C GLU A 258 13.63 15.11 -21.17
N ARG A 259 12.89 16.20 -20.99
CA ARG A 259 13.00 17.07 -19.81
C ARG A 259 12.66 16.31 -18.53
N LEU A 260 11.59 15.53 -18.52
CA LEU A 260 11.18 14.72 -17.38
C LEU A 260 12.21 13.63 -17.06
N ALA A 261 12.71 12.94 -18.08
CA ALA A 261 13.78 11.95 -17.94
C ALA A 261 15.06 12.55 -17.36
N ALA A 262 15.44 13.76 -17.79
CA ALA A 262 16.59 14.48 -17.23
C ALA A 262 16.39 14.83 -15.74
N VAL A 263 15.18 15.24 -15.35
CA VAL A 263 14.84 15.47 -13.94
C VAL A 263 14.99 14.19 -13.14
N ILE A 264 14.41 13.08 -13.61
CA ILE A 264 14.48 11.77 -12.93
C ILE A 264 15.93 11.32 -12.74
N LYS A 265 16.75 11.40 -13.79
CA LYS A 265 18.18 11.03 -13.73
C LYS A 265 19.00 11.95 -12.82
N GLY A 266 18.58 13.20 -12.65
CA GLY A 266 19.22 14.19 -11.77
C GLY A 266 18.81 14.11 -10.30
N LEU A 267 17.85 13.27 -9.93
CA LEU A 267 17.39 13.17 -8.56
C LEU A 267 18.46 12.63 -7.61
N LYS A 268 18.66 13.34 -6.51
CA LYS A 268 19.47 12.88 -5.38
C LYS A 268 18.51 12.47 -4.27
N PHE A 269 18.37 11.19 -4.07
CA PHE A 269 17.50 10.66 -3.03
C PHE A 269 18.25 10.60 -1.70
N SER A 270 17.66 11.19 -0.66
CA SER A 270 18.06 10.92 0.72
C SER A 270 17.46 9.59 1.22
N ASP A 271 16.36 9.16 0.62
CA ASP A 271 15.70 7.86 0.86
C ASP A 271 15.58 7.10 -0.47
N TYR A 272 16.47 6.13 -0.66
CA TYR A 272 16.54 5.30 -1.87
C TYR A 272 15.38 4.30 -2.01
N SER A 273 14.44 4.27 -1.08
CA SER A 273 13.29 3.36 -1.16
C SER A 273 12.43 3.59 -2.40
N GLN A 274 12.41 4.82 -2.90
CA GLN A 274 11.64 5.22 -4.08
C GLN A 274 12.47 5.21 -5.37
N LEU A 275 13.77 4.93 -5.29
CA LEU A 275 14.66 5.01 -6.44
C LEU A 275 14.25 4.02 -7.54
N LEU A 276 13.94 2.77 -7.16
CA LEU A 276 13.48 1.76 -8.10
C LEU A 276 12.18 2.18 -8.78
N ASP A 277 11.20 2.60 -7.99
CA ASP A 277 9.88 2.96 -8.51
C ASP A 277 9.98 4.14 -9.49
N VAL A 278 10.88 5.10 -9.22
CA VAL A 278 11.12 6.24 -10.13
C VAL A 278 11.82 5.83 -11.41
N TYR A 279 12.80 4.93 -11.33
CA TYR A 279 13.47 4.43 -12.53
C TYR A 279 12.62 3.47 -13.33
N ASP A 280 11.70 2.74 -12.70
CA ASP A 280 10.70 1.93 -13.38
C ASP A 280 9.85 2.77 -14.34
N VAL A 281 9.56 4.03 -14.02
CA VAL A 281 8.85 4.95 -14.94
C VAL A 281 9.61 5.10 -16.26
N LEU A 282 10.93 5.35 -16.21
CA LEU A 282 11.77 5.44 -17.40
C LEU A 282 11.92 4.10 -18.11
N TYR A 283 12.10 3.03 -17.35
CA TYR A 283 12.20 1.67 -17.88
C TYR A 283 10.95 1.28 -18.66
N MET A 284 9.78 1.52 -18.10
CA MET A 284 8.51 1.24 -18.77
C MET A 284 8.27 2.13 -19.99
N HIS A 285 8.69 3.40 -19.94
CA HIS A 285 8.64 4.30 -21.10
C HIS A 285 9.52 3.77 -22.25
N ASN A 286 10.80 3.50 -21.99
CA ASN A 286 11.73 2.97 -22.98
C ASN A 286 11.24 1.63 -23.58
N ARG A 287 10.66 0.77 -22.73
CA ARG A 287 10.10 -0.50 -23.15
C ARG A 287 8.90 -0.36 -24.08
N ARG A 288 8.02 0.62 -23.84
CA ARG A 288 6.89 0.93 -24.75
C ARG A 288 7.34 1.36 -26.14
N HIS A 289 8.52 1.95 -26.23
CA HIS A 289 9.10 2.44 -27.48
C HIS A 289 10.16 1.50 -28.07
N ASP A 290 10.34 0.29 -27.51
CA ASP A 290 11.35 -0.71 -27.91
C ASP A 290 12.79 -0.13 -27.90
N ASP A 291 13.05 0.85 -27.04
CA ASP A 291 14.38 1.46 -26.91
C ASP A 291 15.28 0.62 -25.97
N VAL A 292 15.79 -0.45 -26.56
CA VAL A 292 16.68 -1.41 -25.90
C VAL A 292 17.96 -0.75 -25.41
N LYS A 293 18.50 0.23 -26.18
CA LYS A 293 19.73 0.93 -25.81
C LYS A 293 19.55 1.83 -24.60
N ALA A 294 18.48 2.63 -24.59
CA ALA A 294 18.16 3.49 -23.44
C ALA A 294 17.88 2.67 -22.17
N ASN A 295 17.25 1.50 -22.30
CA ASN A 295 17.05 0.61 -21.14
C ASN A 295 18.37 0.04 -20.61
N ARG A 296 19.31 -0.33 -21.48
CA ARG A 296 20.62 -0.79 -21.04
C ARG A 296 21.38 0.30 -20.27
N GLU A 297 21.43 1.51 -20.85
CA GLU A 297 22.07 2.68 -20.20
C GLU A 297 21.42 3.00 -18.84
N LEU A 298 20.08 2.86 -18.75
CA LEU A 298 19.34 3.05 -17.50
C LEU A 298 19.70 2.00 -16.46
N LEU A 299 19.77 0.73 -16.84
CA LEU A 299 20.14 -0.36 -15.93
C LEU A 299 21.57 -0.20 -15.40
N ASP A 300 22.52 0.15 -16.27
CA ASP A 300 23.90 0.42 -15.89
C ASP A 300 23.99 1.61 -14.89
N PHE A 301 23.18 2.64 -15.12
CA PHE A 301 23.06 3.75 -14.19
C PHE A 301 22.46 3.29 -12.84
N MET A 302 21.40 2.50 -12.84
CA MET A 302 20.78 1.95 -11.62
C MET A 302 21.78 1.10 -10.80
N VAL A 303 22.61 0.29 -11.45
CA VAL A 303 23.68 -0.48 -10.77
C VAL A 303 24.64 0.46 -10.06
N SER A 304 25.02 1.57 -10.68
CA SER A 304 25.93 2.56 -10.06
C SER A 304 25.34 3.19 -8.79
N GLN A 305 24.01 3.30 -8.70
CA GLN A 305 23.32 3.87 -7.53
C GLN A 305 23.21 2.90 -6.36
N ASN A 306 23.35 1.58 -6.57
CA ASN A 306 23.22 0.58 -5.51
C ASN A 306 24.24 0.80 -4.37
N SER A 307 25.44 1.27 -4.68
CA SER A 307 26.48 1.59 -3.70
C SER A 307 26.12 2.72 -2.73
N MET A 308 25.16 3.57 -3.10
CA MET A 308 24.72 4.70 -2.29
C MET A 308 23.60 4.33 -1.30
N MET A 309 23.04 3.14 -1.38
CA MET A 309 21.99 2.69 -0.47
C MET A 309 22.54 2.38 0.92
N THR A 310 21.93 2.97 1.93
CA THR A 310 22.35 2.81 3.35
C THR A 310 21.53 1.77 4.11
N GLU A 311 20.30 1.47 3.67
CA GLU A 311 19.41 0.50 4.30
C GLU A 311 19.60 -0.89 3.67
N GLU A 312 20.22 -1.80 4.40
CA GLU A 312 20.67 -3.09 3.88
C GLU A 312 19.52 -3.97 3.33
N GLU A 313 18.34 -3.99 3.95
CA GLU A 313 17.22 -4.78 3.44
C GLU A 313 16.75 -4.28 2.07
N ARG A 314 16.58 -2.98 1.95
CA ARG A 314 16.16 -2.35 0.69
C ARG A 314 17.22 -2.51 -0.39
N LYS A 315 18.49 -2.41 -0.02
CA LYS A 315 19.60 -2.67 -0.92
C LYS A 315 19.55 -4.07 -1.49
N LYS A 316 19.29 -5.08 -0.65
CA LYS A 316 19.19 -6.47 -1.11
C LYS A 316 17.98 -6.71 -2.01
N ILE A 317 16.83 -6.12 -1.69
CA ILE A 317 15.65 -6.16 -2.57
C ILE A 317 15.97 -5.50 -3.91
N PHE A 318 16.65 -4.35 -3.89
CA PHE A 318 17.07 -3.65 -5.09
C PHE A 318 18.02 -4.48 -5.95
N GLU A 319 19.02 -5.12 -5.35
CA GLU A 319 19.93 -6.02 -6.03
C GLU A 319 19.20 -7.16 -6.74
N VAL A 320 18.27 -7.82 -6.06
CA VAL A 320 17.47 -8.92 -6.63
C VAL A 320 16.60 -8.43 -7.79
N ARG A 321 15.95 -7.29 -7.66
CA ARG A 321 15.12 -6.70 -8.72
C ARG A 321 15.95 -6.26 -9.93
N LEU A 322 17.14 -5.70 -9.72
CA LEU A 322 18.07 -5.38 -10.80
C LEU A 322 18.48 -6.62 -11.58
N LEU A 323 18.88 -7.68 -10.87
CA LEU A 323 19.26 -8.95 -11.50
C LEU A 323 18.13 -9.49 -12.38
N LYS A 324 16.88 -9.39 -11.90
CA LYS A 324 15.69 -9.75 -12.67
C LYS A 324 15.55 -8.90 -13.93
N LEU A 325 15.67 -7.56 -13.83
CA LEU A 325 15.54 -6.65 -14.96
C LEU A 325 16.62 -6.88 -16.02
N TYR A 326 17.85 -7.16 -15.61
CA TYR A 326 18.92 -7.52 -16.52
C TYR A 326 18.61 -8.82 -17.27
N PHE A 327 18.05 -9.80 -16.59
CA PHE A 327 17.65 -11.05 -17.19
C PHE A 327 16.51 -10.86 -18.21
N GLU A 328 15.47 -10.11 -17.86
CA GLU A 328 14.33 -9.83 -18.74
C GLU A 328 14.72 -9.12 -20.05
N ASN A 329 15.83 -8.38 -20.06
CA ASN A 329 16.30 -7.64 -21.23
C ASN A 329 17.40 -8.36 -22.02
N ASP A 330 17.70 -9.61 -21.70
CA ASP A 330 18.73 -10.43 -22.35
C ASP A 330 20.15 -9.82 -22.35
N TYR A 331 20.41 -8.94 -21.38
CA TYR A 331 21.70 -8.24 -21.22
C TYR A 331 22.69 -9.05 -20.39
N GLY A 332 23.31 -10.08 -20.98
CA GLY A 332 24.30 -10.87 -20.25
C GLY A 332 23.70 -11.70 -19.12
N TRP A 333 22.47 -12.20 -19.31
CA TRP A 333 21.69 -13.00 -18.36
C TRP A 333 22.51 -14.09 -17.67
N ARG A 334 23.49 -14.66 -18.36
CA ARG A 334 24.36 -15.73 -17.83
C ARG A 334 25.18 -15.25 -16.64
N ASP A 335 25.77 -14.07 -16.73
CA ASP A 335 26.63 -13.51 -15.65
C ASP A 335 25.78 -13.08 -14.45
N TYR A 336 24.58 -12.59 -14.69
CA TYR A 336 23.67 -12.19 -13.62
C TYR A 336 23.02 -13.39 -12.93
N SER A 337 22.64 -14.42 -13.66
CA SER A 337 22.15 -15.66 -13.06
C SER A 337 23.23 -16.32 -12.20
N ILE A 338 24.48 -16.34 -12.62
CA ILE A 338 25.59 -16.83 -11.81
C ILE A 338 25.71 -16.03 -10.52
N LYS A 339 25.71 -14.69 -10.58
CA LYS A 339 25.75 -13.83 -9.38
C LYS A 339 24.57 -14.05 -8.45
N LEU A 340 23.35 -14.23 -9.02
CA LEU A 340 22.16 -14.55 -8.25
C LEU A 340 22.34 -15.85 -7.47
N PHE A 341 22.91 -16.88 -8.11
CA PHE A 341 23.15 -18.20 -7.50
C PHE A 341 24.26 -18.17 -6.45
N GLU A 342 25.38 -17.48 -6.72
CA GLU A 342 26.50 -17.36 -5.78
C GLU A 342 26.11 -16.65 -4.48
N ASN A 343 25.13 -15.75 -4.52
CA ASN A 343 24.68 -14.97 -3.38
C ASN A 343 23.41 -15.51 -2.70
N ALA A 344 22.94 -16.71 -3.07
CA ALA A 344 21.68 -17.28 -2.56
C ALA A 344 21.54 -17.21 -1.04
N ASN A 345 22.56 -17.68 -0.31
CA ASN A 345 22.56 -17.69 1.16
C ASN A 345 22.45 -16.27 1.75
N THR A 346 22.99 -15.27 1.07
CA THR A 346 22.93 -13.87 1.51
C THR A 346 21.50 -13.35 1.47
N TYR A 347 20.75 -13.67 0.43
CA TYR A 347 19.36 -13.23 0.25
C TYR A 347 18.39 -14.07 1.10
N LEU A 348 18.53 -15.39 1.09
CA LEU A 348 17.63 -16.30 1.78
C LEU A 348 17.67 -16.17 3.31
N ASN A 349 18.83 -15.83 3.87
CA ASN A 349 18.99 -15.73 5.33
C ASN A 349 18.80 -14.32 5.88
N TYR A 350 18.55 -13.33 5.05
CA TYR A 350 18.44 -11.94 5.52
C TYR A 350 17.10 -11.64 6.17
N SER A 351 16.00 -11.79 5.44
CA SER A 351 14.63 -11.66 5.94
C SER A 351 13.66 -12.45 5.04
N SER A 352 12.47 -12.75 5.55
CA SER A 352 11.43 -13.42 4.75
C SER A 352 11.11 -12.63 3.49
N ARG A 353 11.02 -11.32 3.57
CA ARG A 353 10.73 -10.44 2.44
C ARG A 353 11.78 -10.54 1.35
N VAL A 354 13.06 -10.47 1.70
CA VAL A 354 14.17 -10.63 0.74
C VAL A 354 14.18 -12.03 0.15
N ALA A 355 13.95 -13.05 0.97
CA ALA A 355 13.90 -14.46 0.52
C ALA A 355 12.79 -14.69 -0.52
N PHE A 356 11.62 -14.12 -0.33
CA PHE A 356 10.51 -14.24 -1.29
C PHE A 356 10.71 -13.42 -2.56
N GLU A 357 11.29 -12.22 -2.50
CA GLU A 357 11.70 -11.49 -3.71
C GLU A 357 12.74 -12.28 -4.50
N TYR A 358 13.67 -12.93 -3.81
CA TYR A 358 14.66 -13.80 -4.43
C TYR A 358 14.01 -15.03 -5.10
N LEU A 359 13.10 -15.72 -4.41
CA LEU A 359 12.34 -16.83 -5.00
C LEU A 359 11.59 -16.40 -6.26
N ARG A 360 10.91 -15.26 -6.20
CA ARG A 360 10.17 -14.71 -7.36
C ARG A 360 11.08 -14.44 -8.55
N ALA A 361 12.25 -13.85 -8.32
CA ALA A 361 13.23 -13.61 -9.37
C ALA A 361 13.73 -14.92 -10.00
N VAL A 362 14.05 -15.92 -9.18
CA VAL A 362 14.50 -17.23 -9.65
C VAL A 362 13.40 -17.97 -10.42
N ASN A 363 12.14 -17.95 -9.94
CA ASN A 363 11.00 -18.53 -10.64
C ASN A 363 10.83 -17.95 -12.04
N GLN A 364 10.94 -16.63 -12.20
CA GLN A 364 10.83 -15.98 -13.51
C GLN A 364 11.98 -16.35 -14.45
N ILE A 365 13.21 -16.42 -13.92
CA ILE A 365 14.38 -16.84 -14.70
C ILE A 365 14.15 -18.24 -15.26
N VAL A 366 13.64 -19.15 -14.45
CA VAL A 366 13.41 -20.53 -14.88
C VAL A 366 12.25 -20.64 -15.87
N GLN A 367 11.15 -19.93 -15.64
CA GLN A 367 10.04 -19.88 -16.60
C GLN A 367 10.51 -19.40 -17.99
N GLN A 368 11.37 -18.38 -18.04
CA GLN A 368 11.93 -17.91 -19.31
C GLN A 368 12.89 -18.94 -19.93
N CYS A 369 13.70 -19.62 -19.14
CA CYS A 369 14.53 -20.72 -19.64
C CYS A 369 13.69 -21.82 -20.28
N HIS A 370 12.57 -22.21 -19.69
CA HIS A 370 11.64 -23.17 -20.25
C HIS A 370 10.98 -22.68 -21.55
N MET A 371 10.57 -21.41 -21.61
CA MET A 371 9.99 -20.83 -22.83
C MET A 371 10.97 -20.82 -24.01
N HIS A 372 12.27 -20.70 -23.76
CA HIS A 372 13.32 -20.70 -24.77
C HIS A 372 13.96 -22.07 -25.01
N ASN A 373 13.35 -23.16 -24.54
CA ASN A 373 13.89 -24.53 -24.64
C ASN A 373 15.31 -24.70 -24.09
N MET A 374 15.68 -23.88 -23.10
CA MET A 374 16.97 -23.98 -22.43
C MET A 374 16.84 -24.91 -21.23
N SER A 375 17.63 -25.97 -21.17
CA SER A 375 17.66 -26.83 -20.00
C SER A 375 18.17 -26.06 -18.79
N ALA A 376 17.38 -26.00 -17.72
CA ALA A 376 17.87 -25.54 -16.44
C ALA A 376 18.98 -26.51 -15.98
N GLY A 377 20.21 -26.03 -15.88
CA GLY A 377 21.34 -26.87 -15.51
C GLY A 377 21.18 -27.49 -14.11
N LYS A 378 21.85 -28.62 -13.83
CA LYS A 378 21.81 -29.31 -12.52
C LYS A 378 22.05 -28.38 -11.33
N GLY A 379 22.84 -27.32 -11.49
CA GLY A 379 23.09 -26.33 -10.45
C GLY A 379 21.84 -25.52 -10.04
N ILE A 380 20.91 -25.28 -10.97
CA ILE A 380 19.65 -24.60 -10.68
C ILE A 380 18.75 -25.48 -9.82
N ILE A 381 18.67 -26.77 -10.15
CA ILE A 381 17.87 -27.73 -9.38
C ILE A 381 18.37 -27.83 -7.92
N GLN A 382 19.68 -27.95 -7.73
CA GLN A 382 20.27 -27.98 -6.37
C GLN A 382 20.01 -26.68 -5.59
N LEU A 383 20.06 -25.54 -6.26
CA LEU A 383 19.75 -24.25 -5.63
C LEU A 383 18.28 -24.19 -5.17
N TYR A 384 17.37 -24.76 -5.95
CA TYR A 384 15.96 -24.80 -5.57
C TYR A 384 15.70 -25.60 -4.29
N ASP A 385 16.41 -26.71 -4.09
CA ASP A 385 16.30 -27.48 -2.85
C ASP A 385 16.64 -26.60 -1.64
N VAL A 386 17.72 -25.84 -1.72
CA VAL A 386 18.13 -24.90 -0.66
C VAL A 386 17.11 -23.77 -0.48
N ILE A 387 16.58 -23.22 -1.57
CA ILE A 387 15.59 -22.16 -1.53
C ILE A 387 14.29 -22.66 -0.88
N LEU A 388 13.78 -23.82 -1.34
CA LEU A 388 12.53 -24.38 -0.85
C LEU A 388 12.62 -24.77 0.62
N GLU A 389 13.71 -25.42 1.04
CA GLU A 389 13.93 -25.76 2.45
C GLU A 389 13.94 -24.53 3.36
N ARG A 390 14.61 -23.45 2.93
CA ARG A 390 14.67 -22.22 3.71
C ARG A 390 13.33 -21.50 3.78
N ILE A 391 12.60 -21.42 2.68
CA ILE A 391 11.31 -20.73 2.60
C ILE A 391 10.20 -21.52 3.32
N ASP A 392 10.30 -22.85 3.39
CA ASP A 392 9.35 -23.67 4.12
C ASP A 392 9.21 -23.23 5.59
N GLY A 393 10.31 -22.90 6.24
CA GLY A 393 10.30 -22.34 7.60
C GLY A 393 9.49 -21.02 7.70
N TYR A 394 9.63 -20.13 6.73
CA TYR A 394 8.85 -18.89 6.70
C TYR A 394 7.35 -19.14 6.43
N VAL A 395 7.03 -20.11 5.58
CA VAL A 395 5.63 -20.46 5.27
C VAL A 395 4.92 -21.04 6.50
N GLN A 396 5.60 -21.87 7.29
CA GLN A 396 5.06 -22.39 8.56
C GLN A 396 4.79 -21.27 9.58
N ASP A 397 5.68 -20.27 9.65
CA ASP A 397 5.45 -19.09 10.48
C ASP A 397 4.23 -18.28 9.99
N PHE A 398 4.06 -18.10 8.68
CA PHE A 398 2.90 -17.41 8.10
C PHE A 398 1.58 -18.11 8.42
N ASP A 399 1.51 -19.43 8.43
CA ASP A 399 0.30 -20.16 8.79
C ASP A 399 -0.16 -19.85 10.22
N ARG A 400 0.80 -19.73 11.15
CA ARG A 400 0.52 -19.33 12.54
C ARG A 400 0.04 -17.88 12.61
N GLU A 401 0.75 -16.98 11.93
CA GLU A 401 0.45 -15.55 11.93
C GLU A 401 -0.89 -15.23 11.25
N LEU A 402 -1.25 -15.94 10.16
CA LEU A 402 -2.53 -15.79 9.48
C LEU A 402 -3.73 -16.10 10.39
N LEU A 403 -3.58 -17.03 11.35
CA LEU A 403 -4.62 -17.34 12.33
C LEU A 403 -4.81 -16.23 13.37
N GLU A 404 -3.75 -15.50 13.70
CA GLU A 404 -3.75 -14.43 14.71
C GLU A 404 -4.22 -13.08 14.17
N LEU A 405 -4.04 -12.83 12.86
CA LEU A 405 -4.42 -11.57 12.24
C LEU A 405 -5.94 -11.46 12.04
N PRO A 406 -6.55 -10.32 12.39
CA PRO A 406 -7.94 -10.04 12.02
C PRO A 406 -8.15 -10.05 10.50
N ASP A 407 -9.38 -10.40 10.10
CA ASP A 407 -9.71 -10.49 8.68
C ASP A 407 -9.75 -9.15 7.96
N ASP A 408 -9.91 -8.06 8.69
CA ASP A 408 -9.89 -6.70 8.14
C ASP A 408 -8.47 -6.17 7.83
N PHE A 409 -7.42 -6.97 8.08
CA PHE A 409 -6.04 -6.67 7.70
C PHE A 409 -5.73 -7.21 6.30
N LEU A 410 -6.51 -6.77 5.30
CA LEU A 410 -6.49 -7.31 3.94
C LEU A 410 -5.08 -7.33 3.33
N TYR A 411 -4.40 -6.19 3.28
CA TYR A 411 -3.11 -6.10 2.57
C TYR A 411 -2.06 -7.03 3.16
N ARG A 412 -2.01 -7.16 4.48
CA ARG A 412 -1.05 -8.04 5.12
C ARG A 412 -1.36 -9.52 4.92
N LYS A 413 -2.63 -9.91 5.11
CA LYS A 413 -3.07 -11.29 4.83
C LYS A 413 -2.87 -11.66 3.36
N LYS A 414 -3.19 -10.74 2.45
CA LYS A 414 -2.96 -10.88 1.02
C LYS A 414 -1.49 -11.14 0.71
N GLU A 415 -0.58 -10.30 1.22
CA GLU A 415 0.87 -10.45 1.02
C GLU A 415 1.35 -11.85 1.42
N MET A 416 0.95 -12.33 2.60
CA MET A 416 1.33 -13.64 3.10
C MET A 416 0.75 -14.80 2.28
N LEU A 417 -0.51 -14.70 1.88
CA LEU A 417 -1.15 -15.72 1.05
C LEU A 417 -0.52 -15.78 -0.35
N MET A 418 -0.17 -14.62 -0.94
CA MET A 418 0.53 -14.57 -2.22
C MET A 418 1.95 -15.15 -2.13
N MET A 419 2.67 -14.88 -1.05
CA MET A 419 3.97 -15.52 -0.80
C MET A 419 3.85 -17.05 -0.72
N LYS A 420 2.80 -17.56 -0.09
CA LYS A 420 2.51 -19.01 -0.06
C LYS A 420 2.24 -19.58 -1.45
N GLU A 421 1.54 -18.85 -2.32
CA GLU A 421 1.31 -19.29 -3.70
C GLU A 421 2.60 -19.32 -4.51
N GLU A 422 3.45 -18.31 -4.41
CA GLU A 422 4.78 -18.34 -5.05
C GLU A 422 5.61 -19.55 -4.63
N TYR A 423 5.57 -19.88 -3.34
CA TYR A 423 6.24 -21.08 -2.82
C TYR A 423 5.63 -22.37 -3.38
N ARG A 424 4.30 -22.47 -3.43
CA ARG A 424 3.58 -23.64 -3.96
C ARG A 424 3.86 -23.84 -5.45
N LYS A 425 3.86 -22.76 -6.24
CA LYS A 425 4.27 -22.77 -7.65
C LYS A 425 5.71 -23.26 -7.82
N ALA A 426 6.62 -22.80 -6.99
CA ALA A 426 8.00 -23.28 -7.03
C ALA A 426 8.09 -24.77 -6.78
N ARG A 427 7.32 -25.33 -5.84
CA ARG A 427 7.27 -26.79 -5.59
C ARG A 427 6.70 -27.55 -6.78
N VAL A 428 5.66 -27.06 -7.43
CA VAL A 428 5.13 -27.65 -8.66
C VAL A 428 6.19 -27.66 -9.76
N ASN A 429 6.84 -26.53 -9.99
CA ASN A 429 7.81 -26.38 -11.09
C ASN A 429 9.10 -27.21 -10.88
N PHE A 430 9.51 -27.45 -9.63
CA PHE A 430 10.81 -28.06 -9.32
C PHE A 430 10.73 -29.42 -8.64
N LYS A 431 9.65 -29.69 -7.92
CA LYS A 431 9.44 -30.97 -7.23
C LYS A 431 8.34 -31.79 -7.92
N LEU A 432 7.74 -31.26 -8.99
CA LEU A 432 6.65 -31.91 -9.70
C LEU A 432 5.48 -32.31 -8.79
N GLU A 433 5.24 -31.51 -7.74
CA GLU A 433 4.20 -31.78 -6.76
C GLU A 433 2.83 -31.28 -7.26
N TYR A 434 2.26 -32.00 -8.23
CA TYR A 434 0.97 -31.65 -8.85
C TYR A 434 -0.22 -32.01 -7.98
N HIS A 435 -0.12 -33.06 -7.18
CA HIS A 435 -1.23 -33.49 -6.33
C HIS A 435 -1.66 -32.45 -5.31
N GLY A 436 -2.94 -32.11 -5.30
CA GLY A 436 -3.52 -31.10 -4.38
C GLY A 436 -3.09 -29.66 -4.67
N TYR A 437 -2.33 -29.39 -5.74
CA TYR A 437 -1.89 -28.03 -6.09
C TYR A 437 -3.06 -27.12 -6.42
N LEU A 438 -3.93 -27.55 -7.36
CA LEU A 438 -5.07 -26.74 -7.81
C LEU A 438 -6.07 -26.50 -6.67
N LYS A 439 -6.32 -27.53 -5.86
CA LYS A 439 -7.17 -27.40 -4.67
C LYS A 439 -6.61 -26.37 -3.70
N GLY A 440 -5.33 -26.47 -3.38
CA GLY A 440 -4.68 -25.55 -2.46
C GLY A 440 -4.62 -24.12 -3.00
N LEU A 441 -4.42 -23.94 -4.30
CA LEU A 441 -4.49 -22.65 -5.01
C LEU A 441 -5.90 -22.04 -4.86
N SER A 442 -6.93 -22.80 -5.22
CA SER A 442 -8.32 -22.39 -5.13
C SER A 442 -8.70 -22.03 -3.69
N ASP A 443 -8.43 -22.91 -2.71
CA ASP A 443 -8.73 -22.66 -1.29
C ASP A 443 -8.06 -21.37 -0.77
N ASN A 444 -6.83 -21.07 -1.18
CA ASN A 444 -6.11 -19.87 -0.75
C ASN A 444 -6.65 -18.61 -1.40
N LEU A 445 -6.84 -18.63 -2.71
CA LEU A 445 -7.30 -17.43 -3.44
C LEU A 445 -8.76 -17.12 -3.11
N HIS A 446 -9.61 -18.10 -2.89
CA HIS A 446 -10.97 -17.87 -2.39
C HIS A 446 -10.98 -17.24 -0.99
N LYS A 447 -10.03 -17.56 -0.11
CA LYS A 447 -9.87 -16.83 1.16
C LYS A 447 -9.56 -15.35 0.91
N VAL A 448 -8.65 -15.03 -0.02
CA VAL A 448 -8.34 -13.64 -0.36
C VAL A 448 -9.54 -12.94 -0.97
N ILE A 449 -10.24 -13.57 -1.92
CA ILE A 449 -11.47 -13.06 -2.54
C ILE A 449 -12.54 -12.75 -1.48
N SER A 450 -12.76 -13.68 -0.55
CA SER A 450 -13.67 -13.48 0.58
C SER A 450 -13.25 -12.33 1.48
N LEU A 451 -11.96 -12.16 1.75
CA LEU A 451 -11.44 -11.02 2.51
C LEU A 451 -11.72 -9.70 1.78
N CYS A 452 -11.43 -9.62 0.47
CA CYS A 452 -11.72 -8.44 -0.34
C CYS A 452 -13.20 -8.08 -0.30
N GLN A 453 -14.08 -9.07 -0.42
CA GLN A 453 -15.53 -8.86 -0.34
C GLN A 453 -15.96 -8.34 1.06
N ARG A 454 -15.40 -8.89 2.14
CA ARG A 454 -15.72 -8.49 3.52
C ARG A 454 -15.27 -7.07 3.83
N VAL A 455 -14.12 -6.64 3.31
CA VAL A 455 -13.62 -5.26 3.51
C VAL A 455 -14.17 -4.27 2.49
N GLY A 456 -14.88 -4.75 1.45
CA GLY A 456 -15.52 -3.92 0.44
C GLY A 456 -14.56 -3.43 -0.65
N ASP A 457 -13.46 -4.15 -0.90
CA ASP A 457 -12.50 -3.83 -1.96
C ASP A 457 -12.86 -4.62 -3.23
N GLU A 458 -13.78 -4.07 -4.03
CA GLU A 458 -14.26 -4.69 -5.28
C GLU A 458 -13.15 -4.81 -6.34
N ARG A 459 -12.21 -3.89 -6.37
CA ARG A 459 -11.11 -3.91 -7.35
C ARG A 459 -10.13 -5.04 -7.07
N GLU A 460 -9.73 -5.18 -5.82
CA GLU A 460 -8.85 -6.28 -5.40
C GLU A 460 -9.55 -7.63 -5.53
N LYS A 461 -10.86 -7.69 -5.25
CA LYS A 461 -11.66 -8.88 -5.50
C LYS A 461 -11.60 -9.29 -6.97
N LEU A 462 -11.84 -8.35 -7.88
CA LEU A 462 -11.77 -8.59 -9.33
C LEU A 462 -10.38 -9.07 -9.76
N HIS A 463 -9.33 -8.48 -9.21
CA HIS A 463 -7.96 -8.90 -9.45
C HIS A 463 -7.73 -10.37 -9.09
N PHE A 464 -8.15 -10.80 -7.91
CA PHE A 464 -7.92 -12.19 -7.47
C PHE A 464 -8.80 -13.20 -8.17
N LEU A 465 -10.00 -12.82 -8.61
CA LEU A 465 -10.81 -13.67 -9.50
C LEU A 465 -10.08 -13.93 -10.82
N VAL A 466 -9.47 -12.89 -11.41
CA VAL A 466 -8.67 -13.02 -12.64
C VAL A 466 -7.44 -13.89 -12.39
N VAL A 467 -6.70 -13.64 -11.30
CA VAL A 467 -5.51 -14.44 -10.95
C VAL A 467 -5.85 -15.91 -10.78
N LEU A 468 -6.93 -16.24 -10.06
CA LEU A 468 -7.35 -17.63 -9.85
C LEU A 468 -7.70 -18.33 -11.17
N ALA A 469 -8.53 -17.69 -12.00
CA ALA A 469 -8.93 -18.27 -13.27
C ALA A 469 -7.74 -18.42 -14.23
N ASP A 470 -6.85 -17.43 -14.31
CA ASP A 470 -5.66 -17.45 -15.16
C ASP A 470 -4.69 -18.56 -14.75
N GLU A 471 -4.43 -18.72 -13.47
CA GLU A 471 -3.55 -19.77 -12.95
C GLU A 471 -4.08 -21.18 -13.24
N ILE A 472 -5.38 -21.40 -13.10
CA ILE A 472 -5.99 -22.70 -13.44
C ILE A 472 -5.88 -22.98 -14.94
N VAL A 473 -6.19 -21.98 -15.77
CA VAL A 473 -6.10 -22.11 -17.24
C VAL A 473 -4.66 -22.33 -17.68
N ALA A 474 -3.72 -21.58 -17.13
CA ALA A 474 -2.29 -21.73 -17.45
C ALA A 474 -1.77 -23.12 -17.06
N PHE A 475 -2.15 -23.63 -15.89
CA PHE A 475 -1.79 -24.96 -15.44
C PHE A 475 -2.36 -26.06 -16.35
N ASP A 476 -3.64 -25.95 -16.77
CA ASP A 476 -4.26 -26.90 -17.69
C ASP A 476 -3.52 -26.94 -19.04
N ASP A 477 -3.19 -25.76 -19.59
CA ASP A 477 -2.41 -25.63 -20.83
C ASP A 477 -1.01 -26.26 -20.71
N ASP A 478 -0.33 -26.03 -19.59
CA ASP A 478 1.01 -26.55 -19.33
C ASP A 478 0.98 -28.07 -19.16
N MET A 479 0.00 -28.61 -18.44
CA MET A 479 -0.18 -30.05 -18.30
C MET A 479 -0.55 -30.72 -19.63
N ALA A 480 -1.38 -30.06 -20.44
CA ALA A 480 -1.72 -30.56 -21.77
C ALA A 480 -0.51 -30.58 -22.73
N ARG A 481 0.38 -29.58 -22.63
CA ARG A 481 1.66 -29.57 -23.35
C ARG A 481 2.60 -30.65 -22.83
N PHE A 482 2.75 -30.76 -21.53
CA PHE A 482 3.64 -31.71 -20.88
C PHE A 482 3.22 -33.16 -21.17
N ARG A 483 1.93 -33.48 -21.16
CA ARG A 483 1.38 -34.80 -21.57
C ARG A 483 1.73 -35.17 -23.00
N ARG A 484 1.88 -34.19 -23.93
CA ARG A 484 2.22 -34.42 -25.36
C ARG A 484 3.72 -34.57 -25.61
N MET A 485 4.57 -34.21 -24.67
CA MET A 485 6.02 -34.37 -24.82
C MET A 485 6.43 -35.86 -24.89
N GLY A 486 7.25 -36.22 -25.88
CA GLY A 486 7.62 -37.61 -26.15
C GLY A 486 8.71 -38.20 -25.25
N ASN A 487 9.53 -37.33 -24.62
CA ASN A 487 10.69 -37.77 -23.81
C ASN A 487 10.49 -37.28 -22.37
N LYS A 488 9.74 -38.04 -21.57
CA LYS A 488 9.55 -37.81 -20.15
C LYS A 488 10.46 -38.70 -19.31
N THR A 489 10.89 -38.19 -18.16
CA THR A 489 11.56 -39.02 -17.15
C THR A 489 10.55 -39.88 -16.39
N GLU A 490 11.00 -40.95 -15.74
CA GLU A 490 10.13 -41.75 -14.86
C GLU A 490 9.47 -40.93 -13.74
N GLU A 491 10.20 -39.93 -13.21
CA GLU A 491 9.68 -39.03 -12.18
C GLU A 491 8.58 -38.12 -12.71
N GLU A 492 8.75 -37.61 -13.94
CA GLU A 492 7.74 -36.79 -14.61
C GLU A 492 6.47 -37.59 -14.97
N GLU A 493 6.62 -38.82 -15.44
CA GLU A 493 5.49 -39.71 -15.72
C GLU A 493 4.73 -40.07 -14.43
N LYS A 494 5.45 -40.36 -13.35
CA LYS A 494 4.86 -40.63 -12.04
C LYS A 494 4.07 -39.40 -11.53
N ALA A 495 4.69 -38.23 -11.55
CA ALA A 495 4.05 -36.99 -11.11
C ALA A 495 2.77 -36.65 -11.90
N LEU A 496 2.80 -36.85 -13.23
CA LEU A 496 1.60 -36.69 -14.07
C LEU A 496 0.51 -37.72 -13.73
N GLY A 497 0.90 -38.95 -13.35
CA GLY A 497 -0.04 -39.99 -12.92
C GLY A 497 -0.68 -39.71 -11.55
N GLU A 498 -0.06 -38.88 -10.73
CA GLU A 498 -0.60 -38.46 -9.44
C GLU A 498 -1.64 -37.31 -9.60
N LEU A 499 -1.67 -36.63 -10.75
CA LEU A 499 -2.64 -35.59 -11.04
C LEU A 499 -4.01 -36.20 -11.38
N SER A 500 -4.98 -35.98 -10.52
CA SER A 500 -6.33 -36.50 -10.68
C SER A 500 -7.13 -35.73 -11.75
N ASP A 501 -7.76 -36.44 -12.68
CA ASP A 501 -8.68 -35.83 -13.66
C ASP A 501 -9.88 -35.17 -12.95
N GLU A 502 -10.29 -35.68 -11.78
CA GLU A 502 -11.33 -35.07 -10.97
C GLU A 502 -10.91 -33.72 -10.39
N GLU A 503 -9.66 -33.60 -9.91
CA GLU A 503 -9.09 -32.34 -9.44
C GLU A 503 -9.04 -31.30 -10.57
N MET A 504 -8.60 -31.69 -11.76
CA MET A 504 -8.58 -30.83 -12.94
C MET A 504 -9.99 -30.37 -13.33
N LEU A 505 -10.97 -31.25 -13.32
CA LEU A 505 -12.36 -30.94 -13.65
C LEU A 505 -12.97 -29.96 -12.65
N LEU A 506 -12.73 -30.16 -11.35
CA LEU A 506 -13.20 -29.26 -10.28
C LEU A 506 -12.56 -27.87 -10.42
N ALA A 507 -11.25 -27.80 -10.65
CA ALA A 507 -10.57 -26.55 -10.87
C ALA A 507 -11.09 -25.80 -12.11
N LYS A 508 -11.33 -26.51 -13.21
CA LYS A 508 -11.91 -25.93 -14.42
C LYS A 508 -13.30 -25.36 -14.19
N LYS A 509 -14.13 -26.05 -13.39
CA LYS A 509 -15.43 -25.53 -12.97
C LYS A 509 -15.29 -24.26 -12.14
N ASP A 510 -14.37 -24.24 -11.20
CA ASP A 510 -14.07 -23.06 -10.37
C ASP A 510 -13.61 -21.87 -11.25
N ALA A 511 -12.73 -22.10 -12.23
CA ALA A 511 -12.32 -21.06 -13.19
C ALA A 511 -13.51 -20.51 -13.99
N ILE A 512 -14.45 -21.36 -14.42
CA ILE A 512 -15.68 -20.94 -15.11
C ILE A 512 -16.53 -20.04 -14.20
N GLU A 513 -16.73 -20.42 -12.95
CA GLU A 513 -17.48 -19.64 -11.97
C GLU A 513 -16.82 -18.27 -11.72
N CYS A 514 -15.49 -18.23 -11.56
CA CYS A 514 -14.74 -17.00 -11.42
C CYS A 514 -14.91 -16.08 -12.65
N VAL A 515 -14.81 -16.64 -13.87
CA VAL A 515 -14.94 -15.86 -15.12
C VAL A 515 -16.37 -15.33 -15.29
N GLN A 516 -17.39 -16.09 -14.89
CA GLN A 516 -18.77 -15.60 -14.87
C GLN A 516 -18.95 -14.41 -13.91
N GLU A 517 -18.35 -14.47 -12.73
CA GLU A 517 -18.39 -13.37 -11.78
C GLU A 517 -17.60 -12.14 -12.29
N ILE A 518 -16.44 -12.34 -12.91
CA ILE A 518 -15.67 -11.29 -13.60
C ILE A 518 -16.54 -10.59 -14.64
N ASN A 519 -17.16 -11.37 -15.53
CA ASN A 519 -18.01 -10.84 -16.59
C ASN A 519 -19.19 -10.05 -16.04
N GLN A 520 -19.85 -10.53 -14.98
CA GLN A 520 -20.96 -9.83 -14.33
C GLN A 520 -20.49 -8.51 -13.68
N THR A 521 -19.34 -8.53 -13.02
CA THR A 521 -18.76 -7.33 -12.38
C THR A 521 -18.40 -6.28 -13.44
N LEU A 522 -17.72 -6.68 -14.50
CA LEU A 522 -17.34 -5.79 -15.59
C LEU A 522 -18.56 -5.23 -16.37
N LYS A 523 -19.68 -5.96 -16.42
CA LYS A 523 -20.92 -5.47 -17.06
C LYS A 523 -21.63 -4.40 -16.24
N ARG A 524 -21.42 -4.33 -14.93
CA ARG A 524 -22.02 -3.32 -14.03
C ARG A 524 -21.29 -1.98 -14.09
N HIS A 525 -20.04 -1.97 -14.53
CA HIS A 525 -19.24 -0.76 -14.63
C HIS A 525 -19.22 -0.28 -16.08
N ASP A 526 -19.42 1.03 -16.29
CA ASP A 526 -19.21 1.65 -17.58
C ASP A 526 -17.76 1.50 -18.04
N TYR A 527 -17.53 1.64 -19.35
CA TYR A 527 -16.20 1.47 -19.96
C TYR A 527 -15.19 2.38 -19.28
N ASN A 528 -14.32 1.76 -18.48
CA ASN A 528 -13.33 2.47 -17.71
C ASN A 528 -11.94 2.01 -18.13
N ARG A 529 -11.07 2.96 -18.47
CA ARG A 529 -9.67 2.69 -18.84
C ARG A 529 -8.93 1.90 -17.74
N THR A 530 -9.24 2.13 -16.47
CA THR A 530 -8.62 1.37 -15.37
C THR A 530 -9.02 -0.09 -15.32
N LEU A 531 -10.13 -0.45 -15.93
CA LEU A 531 -10.59 -1.82 -16.06
C LEU A 531 -10.14 -2.49 -17.36
N ALA A 532 -9.48 -1.77 -18.27
CA ALA A 532 -9.06 -2.29 -19.57
C ALA A 532 -8.25 -3.59 -19.46
N TYR A 533 -7.35 -3.66 -18.48
CA TYR A 533 -6.59 -4.87 -18.18
C TYR A 533 -7.50 -6.07 -17.89
N TYR A 534 -8.46 -5.89 -16.99
CA TYR A 534 -9.38 -6.96 -16.57
C TYR A 534 -10.36 -7.33 -17.69
N ILE A 535 -10.81 -6.35 -18.48
CA ILE A 535 -11.68 -6.59 -19.65
C ILE A 535 -10.93 -7.43 -20.68
N PHE A 536 -9.66 -7.13 -20.94
CA PHE A 536 -8.83 -7.93 -21.82
C PHE A 536 -8.63 -9.37 -21.29
N TYR A 537 -8.28 -9.51 -20.00
CA TYR A 537 -8.14 -10.83 -19.38
C TYR A 537 -9.46 -11.61 -19.38
N ALA A 538 -10.60 -10.95 -19.20
CA ALA A 538 -11.90 -11.61 -19.36
C ALA A 538 -12.10 -12.14 -20.79
N ALA A 539 -11.68 -11.39 -21.82
CA ALA A 539 -11.72 -11.89 -23.21
C ALA A 539 -10.85 -13.12 -23.40
N TYR A 540 -9.62 -13.09 -22.89
CA TYR A 540 -8.69 -14.22 -22.94
C TYR A 540 -9.21 -15.45 -22.20
N LEU A 541 -9.68 -15.30 -20.97
CA LEU A 541 -10.17 -16.40 -20.15
C LEU A 541 -11.45 -17.03 -20.73
N ASN A 542 -12.40 -16.22 -21.20
CA ASN A 542 -13.58 -16.74 -21.89
C ASN A 542 -13.20 -17.54 -23.15
N MET A 543 -12.22 -17.07 -23.93
CA MET A 543 -11.72 -17.79 -25.09
C MET A 543 -11.12 -19.14 -24.69
N LYS A 544 -10.30 -19.18 -23.63
CA LYS A 544 -9.68 -20.40 -23.12
C LYS A 544 -10.69 -21.40 -22.56
N LEU A 545 -11.76 -20.92 -21.99
CA LEU A 545 -12.88 -21.73 -21.48
C LEU A 545 -13.97 -22.00 -22.54
N GLU A 546 -13.64 -21.77 -23.83
CA GLU A 546 -14.46 -22.07 -25.01
C GLU A 546 -15.74 -21.22 -25.16
N ASP A 547 -15.93 -20.16 -24.36
CA ASP A 547 -17.01 -19.17 -24.57
C ASP A 547 -16.57 -18.08 -25.56
N ARG A 548 -16.56 -18.45 -26.85
CA ARG A 548 -16.14 -17.53 -27.94
C ARG A 548 -17.05 -16.30 -28.08
N ILE A 549 -18.32 -16.42 -27.73
CA ILE A 549 -19.27 -15.29 -27.84
C ILE A 549 -18.89 -14.22 -26.82
N MET A 550 -18.75 -14.61 -25.55
CA MET A 550 -18.36 -13.69 -24.49
C MET A 550 -16.93 -13.16 -24.70
N ALA A 551 -16.02 -13.99 -25.20
CA ALA A 551 -14.65 -13.55 -25.52
C ALA A 551 -14.65 -12.42 -26.56
N LYS A 552 -15.46 -12.52 -27.62
CA LYS A 552 -15.61 -11.45 -28.64
C LYS A 552 -16.26 -10.20 -28.05
N GLU A 553 -17.27 -10.35 -27.22
CA GLU A 553 -17.92 -9.23 -26.53
C GLU A 553 -16.91 -8.47 -25.65
N MET A 554 -16.15 -9.18 -24.83
CA MET A 554 -15.15 -8.56 -23.95
C MET A 554 -13.98 -7.93 -24.73
N LEU A 555 -13.55 -8.54 -25.83
CA LEU A 555 -12.52 -7.94 -26.68
C LEU A 555 -13.03 -6.64 -27.35
N ALA A 556 -14.28 -6.62 -27.81
CA ALA A 556 -14.90 -5.40 -28.35
C ALA A 556 -14.99 -4.30 -27.26
N ARG A 557 -15.34 -4.67 -26.03
CA ARG A 557 -15.33 -3.73 -24.88
C ARG A 557 -13.93 -3.22 -24.57
N TYR A 558 -12.91 -4.08 -24.62
CA TYR A 558 -11.52 -3.65 -24.46
C TYR A 558 -11.15 -2.59 -25.51
N HIS A 559 -11.48 -2.82 -26.79
CA HIS A 559 -11.21 -1.83 -27.83
C HIS A 559 -11.96 -0.51 -27.61
N ALA A 560 -13.16 -0.56 -27.05
CA ALA A 560 -13.94 0.62 -26.73
C ALA A 560 -13.30 1.46 -25.60
N THR A 561 -12.42 0.89 -24.75
CA THR A 561 -11.68 1.66 -23.74
C THR A 561 -10.64 2.61 -24.33
N GLY A 562 -10.24 2.39 -25.60
CA GLY A 562 -9.20 3.18 -26.27
C GLY A 562 -7.80 3.01 -25.67
N VAL A 563 -7.59 2.07 -24.76
CA VAL A 563 -6.27 1.81 -24.14
C VAL A 563 -5.39 1.04 -25.11
N ASP A 564 -4.20 1.58 -25.40
CA ASP A 564 -3.21 0.91 -26.25
C ASP A 564 -2.61 -0.29 -25.49
N ILE A 565 -2.57 -1.45 -26.15
CA ILE A 565 -2.00 -2.68 -25.59
C ILE A 565 -0.53 -2.53 -25.19
N ARG A 566 0.20 -1.59 -25.79
CA ARG A 566 1.60 -1.30 -25.47
C ARG A 566 1.82 -0.76 -24.06
N HIS A 567 0.75 -0.31 -23.39
CA HIS A 567 0.81 0.09 -21.98
C HIS A 567 0.91 -1.09 -21.01
N PHE A 568 0.65 -2.30 -21.49
CA PHE A 568 0.75 -3.51 -20.68
C PHE A 568 2.11 -4.22 -20.87
N THR A 569 2.37 -5.21 -20.01
CA THR A 569 3.59 -6.03 -20.10
C THR A 569 3.69 -6.78 -21.42
N LEU A 570 4.90 -7.17 -21.83
CA LEU A 570 5.10 -7.94 -23.05
C LEU A 570 4.27 -9.23 -23.07
N ALA A 571 4.16 -9.91 -21.94
CA ALA A 571 3.33 -11.11 -21.81
C ALA A 571 1.87 -10.84 -22.20
N VAL A 572 1.30 -9.72 -21.74
CA VAL A 572 -0.07 -9.31 -22.09
C VAL A 572 -0.18 -8.93 -23.58
N GLN A 573 0.84 -8.29 -24.14
CA GLN A 573 0.88 -7.97 -25.57
C GLN A 573 0.91 -9.25 -26.45
N GLU A 574 1.67 -10.26 -26.06
CA GLU A 574 1.70 -11.56 -26.74
C GLU A 574 0.35 -12.30 -26.60
N LEU A 575 -0.25 -12.28 -25.41
CA LEU A 575 -1.60 -12.81 -25.22
C LEU A 575 -2.63 -12.10 -26.11
N TYR A 576 -2.51 -10.79 -26.28
CA TYR A 576 -3.40 -10.02 -27.16
C TYR A 576 -3.28 -10.45 -28.62
N LYS A 577 -2.06 -10.65 -29.12
CA LYS A 577 -1.83 -11.18 -30.48
C LYS A 577 -2.45 -12.57 -30.64
N TYR A 578 -2.27 -13.42 -29.63
CA TYR A 578 -2.83 -14.77 -29.61
C TYR A 578 -4.37 -14.74 -29.63
N VAL A 579 -5.01 -13.99 -28.74
CA VAL A 579 -6.48 -13.85 -28.68
C VAL A 579 -7.03 -13.32 -30.01
N GLY A 580 -6.39 -12.29 -30.59
CA GLY A 580 -6.80 -11.71 -31.85
C GLY A 580 -6.70 -12.70 -33.03
N LYS A 581 -5.74 -13.61 -33.00
CA LYS A 581 -5.60 -14.68 -34.00
C LYS A 581 -6.68 -15.75 -33.85
N GLU A 582 -6.87 -16.24 -32.61
CA GLU A 582 -7.81 -17.33 -32.33
C GLU A 582 -9.28 -16.93 -32.52
N LEU A 583 -9.65 -15.67 -32.23
CA LEU A 583 -11.02 -15.20 -32.42
C LEU A 583 -11.37 -14.83 -33.86
N ARG A 584 -10.36 -14.70 -34.77
CA ARG A 584 -10.59 -14.52 -36.22
C ARG A 584 -10.85 -15.84 -36.95
N ASN A 585 -10.24 -16.92 -36.44
CA ASN A 585 -10.45 -18.28 -36.92
C ASN A 585 -11.74 -18.88 -36.30
#